data_870251f315c2c2456ba3accdf3e7be0d
#
_entry.id   870251f315c2c2456ba3accdf3e7be0d
#
_cell.length_a   1.000
_cell.length_b   1.000
_cell.length_c   1.000
_cell.angle_alpha   90.00
_cell.angle_beta   90.00
_cell.angle_gamma   90.00
#
_symmetry.space_group_name_H-M   'P 1'
#
loop_
_entity.id
_entity.type
_entity.pdbx_description
1 polymer ?
#
loop_
_entity_poly.entity_id
_entity_poly.type
_entity_poly.pdbx_seq_one_letter_code
_entity_poly.pdbx_strand_id
1 'polypeptide(L)'
;MKEKITVLIADDNKDFSQTLAGYLEKQEDMEVIGMAKDGAEAVEMIANTIPDIALIDIIMPHLDGIGVLEKIGKLNLPKRPTCIMLSAVGQDKITQRAILLGAEYYVVKP
;
A
#
# COMPACT_ATOMS: atom_id res chain seq x y z
N MET A 1 -17.75 12.22 16.92
CA MET A 1 -16.47 11.52 16.96
C MET A 1 -16.00 11.23 15.54
N LYS A 2 -14.82 11.66 15.22
CA LYS A 2 -14.30 11.55 13.86
C LYS A 2 -13.58 10.22 13.68
N GLU A 3 -13.97 9.45 12.69
CA GLU A 3 -13.27 8.21 12.36
C GLU A 3 -11.91 8.53 11.76
N LYS A 4 -10.92 7.73 12.12
CA LYS A 4 -9.58 7.88 11.56
C LYS A 4 -9.52 7.23 10.18
N ILE A 5 -8.67 7.79 9.33
CA ILE A 5 -8.32 7.19 8.04
C ILE A 5 -7.38 6.02 8.33
N THR A 6 -7.77 4.82 7.90
CA THR A 6 -6.96 3.63 8.14
C THR A 6 -5.98 3.41 7.00
N VAL A 7 -4.73 3.10 7.35
CA VAL A 7 -3.64 2.97 6.39
C VAL A 7 -2.94 1.62 6.57
N LEU A 8 -2.75 0.91 5.48
CA LEU A 8 -1.90 -0.27 5.43
C LEU A 8 -0.61 0.07 4.69
N ILE A 9 0.52 -0.36 5.22
CA ILE A 9 1.82 -0.17 4.57
C ILE A 9 2.34 -1.53 4.12
N ALA A 10 2.71 -1.67 2.86
CA ALA A 10 3.30 -2.89 2.31
C ALA A 10 4.66 -2.56 1.71
N ASP A 11 5.72 -2.96 2.38
CA ASP A 11 7.10 -2.72 1.99
C ASP A 11 8.00 -3.74 2.68
N ASP A 12 8.91 -4.36 1.94
CA ASP A 12 9.82 -5.35 2.52
C ASP A 12 10.94 -4.72 3.35
N ASN A 13 11.15 -3.40 3.23
CA ASN A 13 12.11 -2.69 4.06
C ASN A 13 11.44 -2.29 5.38
N LYS A 14 11.74 -3.07 6.41
CA LYS A 14 11.12 -2.89 7.73
C LYS A 14 11.43 -1.53 8.34
N ASP A 15 12.66 -1.04 8.18
CA ASP A 15 13.06 0.25 8.74
C ASP A 15 12.27 1.39 8.11
N PHE A 16 12.09 1.33 6.78
CA PHE A 16 11.29 2.33 6.06
C PHE A 16 9.83 2.27 6.51
N SER A 17 9.26 1.07 6.62
CA SER A 17 7.86 0.91 7.06
C SER A 17 7.65 1.44 8.46
N GLN A 18 8.56 1.15 9.37
CA GLN A 18 8.45 1.64 10.76
C GLN A 18 8.59 3.16 10.84
N THR A 19 9.50 3.73 10.07
CA THR A 19 9.68 5.19 10.03
C THR A 19 8.42 5.86 9.48
N LEU A 20 7.88 5.33 8.40
CA LEU A 20 6.66 5.85 7.78
C LEU A 20 5.46 5.72 8.72
N ALA A 21 5.32 4.55 9.36
CA ALA A 21 4.26 4.32 10.33
C ALA A 21 4.34 5.30 11.49
N GLY A 22 5.55 5.53 12.01
CA GLY A 22 5.75 6.48 13.09
C GLY A 22 5.34 7.90 12.72
N TYR A 23 5.63 8.31 11.49
CA TYR A 23 5.21 9.61 10.99
C TYR A 23 3.68 9.71 10.87
N LEU A 24 3.06 8.69 10.29
CA LEU A 24 1.60 8.70 10.09
C LEU A 24 0.84 8.64 11.40
N GLU A 25 1.35 7.90 12.38
CA GLU A 25 0.72 7.81 13.71
C GLU A 25 0.71 9.13 14.47
N LYS A 26 1.57 10.07 14.10
CA LYS A 26 1.54 11.42 14.69
C LYS A 26 0.39 12.26 14.16
N GLN A 27 -0.25 11.84 13.08
CA GLN A 27 -1.40 12.54 12.55
C GLN A 27 -2.63 12.13 13.34
N GLU A 28 -3.41 13.10 13.81
CA GLU A 28 -4.57 12.83 14.66
C GLU A 28 -5.67 12.07 13.92
N ASP A 29 -5.73 12.22 12.61
CA ASP A 29 -6.79 11.65 11.77
C ASP A 29 -6.38 10.38 11.05
N MET A 30 -5.20 9.82 11.33
CA MET A 30 -4.69 8.61 10.67
C MET A 30 -4.33 7.52 11.66
N GLU A 31 -4.50 6.28 11.22
CA GLU A 31 -4.16 5.09 12.00
C GLU A 31 -3.56 4.04 11.09
N VAL A 32 -2.35 3.58 11.42
CA VAL A 32 -1.71 2.48 10.68
C VAL A 32 -2.23 1.17 11.24
N ILE A 33 -2.98 0.42 10.43
CA ILE A 33 -3.64 -0.81 10.88
C ILE A 33 -2.88 -2.08 10.51
N GLY A 34 -1.79 -1.96 9.78
CA GLY A 34 -0.96 -3.12 9.48
C GLY A 34 0.25 -2.74 8.65
N MET A 35 1.27 -3.60 8.75
CA MET A 35 2.48 -3.50 7.93
C MET A 35 2.77 -4.86 7.35
N ALA A 36 2.65 -4.98 6.02
CA ALA A 36 2.95 -6.20 5.29
C ALA A 36 4.38 -6.17 4.79
N LYS A 37 5.07 -7.31 4.84
CA LYS A 37 6.46 -7.42 4.41
C LYS A 37 6.61 -7.89 2.96
N ASP A 38 5.54 -8.36 2.35
CA ASP A 38 5.53 -8.79 0.95
C ASP A 38 4.12 -8.64 0.38
N GLY A 39 3.99 -8.88 -0.92
CA GLY A 39 2.71 -8.68 -1.59
C GLY A 39 1.65 -9.70 -1.19
N ALA A 40 2.04 -10.94 -0.91
CA ALA A 40 1.07 -11.96 -0.50
C ALA A 40 0.43 -11.58 0.84
N GLU A 41 1.25 -11.14 1.79
CA GLU A 41 0.76 -10.66 3.08
C GLU A 41 -0.10 -9.42 2.92
N ALA A 42 0.28 -8.52 2.00
CA ALA A 42 -0.48 -7.30 1.72
C ALA A 42 -1.89 -7.63 1.23
N VAL A 43 -2.03 -8.56 0.29
CA VAL A 43 -3.35 -8.96 -0.23
C VAL A 43 -4.21 -9.52 0.90
N GLU A 44 -3.64 -10.39 1.72
CA GLU A 44 -4.36 -10.98 2.85
C GLU A 44 -4.81 -9.90 3.84
N MET A 45 -3.94 -9.00 4.22
CA MET A 45 -4.28 -7.92 5.14
C MET A 45 -5.34 -6.97 4.57
N ILE A 46 -5.25 -6.63 3.28
CA ILE A 46 -6.24 -5.78 2.63
C ILE A 46 -7.61 -6.45 2.68
N ALA A 47 -7.68 -7.75 2.39
CA ALA A 47 -8.93 -8.49 2.40
C ALA A 47 -9.54 -8.56 3.81
N ASN A 48 -8.70 -8.67 4.84
CA ASN A 48 -9.16 -8.83 6.22
C ASN A 48 -9.47 -7.51 6.93
N THR A 49 -8.81 -6.41 6.56
CA THR A 49 -8.92 -5.14 7.30
C THR A 49 -9.65 -4.04 6.53
N ILE A 50 -9.76 -4.18 5.21
CA ILE A 50 -10.40 -3.18 4.33
C ILE A 50 -9.92 -1.76 4.65
N PRO A 51 -8.61 -1.46 4.46
CA PRO A 51 -8.08 -0.14 4.80
C PRO A 51 -8.60 0.94 3.84
N ASP A 52 -8.61 2.18 4.30
CA ASP A 52 -8.94 3.30 3.44
C ASP A 52 -7.83 3.56 2.42
N ILE A 53 -6.59 3.46 2.85
CA ILE A 53 -5.41 3.70 2.01
C ILE A 53 -4.45 2.52 2.13
N ALA A 54 -3.91 2.08 1.00
CA ALA A 54 -2.84 1.08 0.96
C ALA A 54 -1.61 1.72 0.31
N LEU A 55 -0.53 1.84 1.07
CA LEU A 55 0.78 2.31 0.58
C LEU A 55 1.58 1.07 0.22
N ILE A 56 1.84 0.88 -1.07
CA ILE A 56 2.38 -0.39 -1.59
C ILE A 56 3.67 -0.15 -2.37
N ASP A 57 4.77 -0.74 -1.90
CA ASP A 57 6.02 -0.74 -2.66
C ASP A 57 5.84 -1.54 -3.94
N ILE A 58 6.34 -1.03 -5.05
CA ILE A 58 6.23 -1.72 -6.33
C ILE A 58 7.06 -3.01 -6.33
N ILE A 59 8.27 -2.97 -5.76
CA ILE A 59 9.17 -4.13 -5.76
C ILE A 59 9.19 -4.78 -4.38
N MET A 60 8.63 -5.98 -4.30
CA MET A 60 8.60 -6.78 -3.07
C MET A 60 8.80 -8.25 -3.43
N PRO A 61 9.30 -9.07 -2.47
CA PRO A 61 9.42 -10.51 -2.71
C PRO A 61 8.04 -11.19 -2.74
N HIS A 62 7.99 -12.36 -3.30
CA HIS A 62 6.84 -13.26 -3.43
C HIS A 62 5.76 -12.73 -4.36
N LEU A 63 5.28 -11.51 -4.14
CA LEU A 63 4.30 -10.85 -5.00
C LEU A 63 4.61 -9.37 -4.95
N ASP A 64 4.93 -8.77 -6.09
CA ASP A 64 5.25 -7.35 -6.16
C ASP A 64 3.99 -6.47 -6.11
N GLY A 65 4.18 -5.15 -6.09
CA GLY A 65 3.06 -4.21 -5.99
C GLY A 65 2.09 -4.29 -7.16
N ILE A 66 2.57 -4.60 -8.36
CA ILE A 66 1.71 -4.81 -9.53
C ILE A 66 0.82 -6.03 -9.29
N GLY A 67 1.40 -7.12 -8.80
CA GLY A 67 0.66 -8.33 -8.48
C GLY A 67 -0.39 -8.10 -7.41
N VAL A 68 -0.10 -7.26 -6.42
CA VAL A 68 -1.07 -6.88 -5.39
C VAL A 68 -2.28 -6.19 -6.03
N LEU A 69 -2.03 -5.21 -6.90
CA LEU A 69 -3.10 -4.48 -7.60
C LEU A 69 -3.97 -5.43 -8.43
N GLU A 70 -3.33 -6.35 -9.15
CA GLU A 70 -4.06 -7.34 -9.95
C GLU A 70 -4.95 -8.24 -9.08
N LYS A 71 -4.41 -8.71 -7.97
CA LYS A 71 -5.15 -9.60 -7.08
C LYS A 71 -6.31 -8.91 -6.39
N ILE A 72 -6.11 -7.72 -5.84
CA ILE A 72 -7.21 -7.01 -5.18
C ILE A 72 -8.29 -6.59 -6.16
N GLY A 73 -7.92 -6.36 -7.42
CA GLY A 73 -8.90 -6.07 -8.47
C GLY A 73 -9.83 -7.24 -8.78
N LYS A 74 -9.41 -8.47 -8.47
CA LYS A 74 -10.21 -9.68 -8.66
C LYS A 74 -11.00 -10.05 -7.41
N LEU A 75 -10.71 -9.45 -6.27
CA LEU A 75 -11.43 -9.71 -5.03
C LEU A 75 -12.72 -8.90 -5.00
N ASN A 76 -13.76 -9.49 -4.42
CA ASN A 76 -15.02 -8.80 -4.24
C ASN A 76 -15.01 -8.05 -2.91
N LEU A 77 -14.19 -7.02 -2.83
CA LEU A 77 -14.04 -6.24 -1.61
C LEU A 77 -15.25 -5.31 -1.43
N PRO A 78 -15.73 -5.14 -0.17
CA PRO A 78 -16.81 -4.19 0.11
C PRO A 78 -16.43 -2.76 -0.29
N LYS A 79 -15.12 -2.45 -0.21
CA LYS A 79 -14.60 -1.14 -0.56
C LYS A 79 -13.17 -1.34 -1.06
N ARG A 80 -12.86 -0.76 -2.21
CA ARG A 80 -11.49 -0.80 -2.73
C ARG A 80 -10.65 0.28 -2.03
N PRO A 81 -9.49 -0.06 -1.46
CA PRO A 81 -8.63 0.96 -0.86
C PRO A 81 -8.06 1.89 -1.93
N THR A 82 -7.77 3.13 -1.55
CA THR A 82 -6.98 4.03 -2.37
C THR A 82 -5.55 3.51 -2.36
N CYS A 83 -5.04 3.06 -3.51
CA CYS A 83 -3.70 2.50 -3.61
C CYS A 83 -2.71 3.58 -4.03
N ILE A 84 -1.70 3.79 -3.20
CA ILE A 84 -0.60 4.73 -3.46
C ILE A 84 0.67 3.89 -3.58
N MET A 85 1.31 3.96 -4.74
CA MET A 85 2.51 3.17 -4.97
C MET A 85 3.74 3.89 -4.45
N LEU A 86 4.63 3.13 -3.83
CA LEU A 86 5.94 3.62 -3.39
C LEU A 86 6.94 3.13 -4.42
N SER A 87 7.56 4.04 -5.15
CA SER A 87 8.46 3.69 -6.23
C SER A 87 9.86 4.24 -5.98
N ALA A 88 10.87 3.63 -6.61
CA ALA A 88 12.23 4.15 -6.60
C ALA A 88 12.46 4.99 -7.86
N VAL A 89 13.51 5.80 -7.81
CA VAL A 89 13.97 6.53 -9.00
C VAL A 89 14.30 5.52 -10.10
N GLY A 90 13.84 5.79 -11.31
CA GLY A 90 14.09 4.93 -12.46
C GLY A 90 13.02 3.88 -12.72
N GLN A 91 11.94 3.86 -11.94
CA GLN A 91 10.86 2.89 -12.09
C GLN A 91 9.66 3.46 -12.85
N ASP A 92 9.89 4.34 -13.81
CA ASP A 92 8.82 5.10 -14.48
C ASP A 92 7.84 4.19 -15.22
N LYS A 93 8.34 3.21 -15.97
CA LYS A 93 7.49 2.33 -16.78
C LYS A 93 6.59 1.45 -15.92
N ILE A 94 7.16 0.87 -14.86
CA ILE A 94 6.39 0.01 -13.97
C ILE A 94 5.39 0.82 -13.16
N THR A 95 5.75 2.05 -12.81
CA THR A 95 4.84 2.97 -12.11
C THR A 95 3.65 3.31 -13.00
N GLN A 96 3.88 3.57 -14.29
CA GLN A 96 2.79 3.83 -15.23
C GLN A 96 1.86 2.63 -15.35
N ARG A 97 2.41 1.42 -15.35
CA ARG A 97 1.60 0.21 -15.38
C ARG A 97 0.72 0.10 -14.12
N ALA A 98 1.26 0.45 -12.97
CA ALA A 98 0.51 0.44 -11.72
C ALA A 98 -0.70 1.40 -11.80
N ILE A 99 -0.50 2.58 -12.36
CA ILE A 99 -1.60 3.55 -12.53
C ILE A 99 -2.69 2.96 -13.43
N LEU A 100 -2.30 2.29 -14.52
CA LEU A 100 -3.27 1.65 -15.42
C LEU A 100 -4.06 0.55 -14.73
N LEU A 101 -3.48 -0.11 -13.71
CA LEU A 101 -4.13 -1.16 -12.95
C LEU A 101 -4.96 -0.65 -11.78
N GLY A 102 -5.03 0.67 -11.61
CA GLY A 102 -5.91 1.29 -10.62
C GLY A 102 -5.22 1.93 -9.43
N ALA A 103 -3.89 2.03 -9.44
CA ALA A 103 -3.21 2.86 -8.44
C ALA A 103 -3.58 4.32 -8.71
N GLU A 104 -3.93 5.05 -7.67
CA GLU A 104 -4.41 6.42 -7.84
C GLU A 104 -3.29 7.43 -7.78
N TYR A 105 -2.24 7.12 -7.04
CA TYR A 105 -1.10 8.01 -6.85
C TYR A 105 0.17 7.19 -6.75
N TYR A 106 1.29 7.86 -6.90
CA TYR A 106 2.59 7.27 -6.58
C TYR A 106 3.47 8.31 -5.90
N VAL A 107 4.40 7.82 -5.09
CA VAL A 107 5.39 8.64 -4.39
C VAL A 107 6.75 7.99 -4.59
N VAL A 108 7.75 8.80 -4.99
CA VAL A 108 9.10 8.30 -5.16
C VAL A 108 9.78 8.27 -3.78
N LYS A 109 10.30 7.10 -3.40
CA LYS A 109 11.00 6.93 -2.13
C LYS A 109 12.33 7.69 -2.15
N PRO A 110 12.76 8.25 -1.01
CA PRO A 110 14.05 8.94 -0.92
C PRO A 110 15.24 8.01 -1.09
#